data_df77d62b8987c510f0d924c5595d475e
#
_entry.id   df77d62b8987c510f0d924c5595d475e
#
_cell.length_a   1.000
_cell.length_b   1.000
_cell.length_c   1.000
_cell.angle_alpha   90.00
_cell.angle_beta   90.00
_cell.angle_gamma   90.00
#
_symmetry.space_group_name_H-M   'P 1'
#
loop_
_entity.id
_entity.type
_entity.pdbx_description
1 polymer ?
#
loop_
_entity_poly.entity_id
_entity_poly.type
_entity_poly.pdbx_seq_one_letter_code
_entity_poly.pdbx_strand_id
1 'polypeptide(L)'
;MTLVFVLLSGLVFLRAGLVDHSVGTFIDCPGCFDYPVIMADLPMFSLAAGLLLLASLVSPGWLGRLLQALLGAVLLIYAIDLIVFRLFNSRLFMSDAALYVANPAAVWNQFNSGMGGWLPGISVLFGLLLPIALLAFMPPVNDHAQRWVLAAILLVSLSASFAFEAPPYVNDWAVDNVFAANLATSERVRYSATRTAEILASPGPRTLLRDRSAQGAADGRNVILIMLESWSVWHSELFGGSENWTPQLDAAASGGLRFTNFHSIGFSTDKGLVGILAGQQIWASFLHWFQTPPFHSMWDVPVTLPKIFKRQNYHTAFLTTGPLGIYQKGSWLQNLGFDYVEGNEHPFYRALPRYAFEAASDQALFDRANQWRSTAQQPYLLVLETVTTHQPYIDPDSGKQSLEKAMKFADRAFGTFLESLNKSGFFEHGVLMVVSDHRSMTPIPAAELDAFGRAAHSRIPAFIIGRGFGPGAEEPAVFSQSDIVPTLEFWLNGEATLQPLQALMYGAGFGAKTATGGVPAQLNCAFHSRGDQRGLVEVLCNRGDGQVRLDGDNSRFTGDANLSDADRAQILQTLAVLRIEGLRREE
;
A
#
# COMPACT_ATOMS: atom_id res chain seq x y z
N MET A 1 0.70 -39.24 -14.34
CA MET A 1 -0.60 -38.88 -13.74
C MET A 1 -0.48 -38.68 -12.21
N THR A 2 -0.25 -39.74 -11.43
CA THR A 2 -0.24 -39.66 -9.93
C THR A 2 0.64 -38.55 -9.39
N LEU A 3 1.87 -38.40 -9.90
CA LEU A 3 2.78 -37.35 -9.45
C LEU A 3 2.19 -35.93 -9.61
N VAL A 4 1.49 -35.65 -10.73
CA VAL A 4 0.87 -34.33 -10.96
C VAL A 4 -0.15 -34.01 -9.87
N PHE A 5 -1.05 -34.94 -9.58
CA PHE A 5 -2.10 -34.71 -8.56
C PHE A 5 -1.54 -34.69 -7.15
N VAL A 6 -0.50 -35.46 -6.85
CA VAL A 6 0.21 -35.38 -5.57
C VAL A 6 0.87 -34.00 -5.40
N LEU A 7 1.57 -33.52 -6.42
CA LEU A 7 2.18 -32.18 -6.40
C LEU A 7 1.14 -31.09 -6.26
N LEU A 8 0.08 -31.13 -7.09
CA LEU A 8 -0.99 -30.12 -7.05
C LEU A 8 -1.69 -30.11 -5.68
N SER A 9 -2.05 -31.29 -5.15
CA SER A 9 -2.63 -31.38 -3.82
C SER A 9 -1.69 -30.82 -2.75
N GLY A 10 -0.39 -31.16 -2.82
CA GLY A 10 0.61 -30.62 -1.90
C GLY A 10 0.70 -29.10 -1.95
N LEU A 11 0.69 -28.50 -3.16
CA LEU A 11 0.70 -27.05 -3.34
C LEU A 11 -0.58 -26.39 -2.80
N VAL A 12 -1.76 -26.99 -3.03
CA VAL A 12 -3.04 -26.48 -2.53
C VAL A 12 -3.10 -26.52 -1.00
N PHE A 13 -2.68 -27.63 -0.37
CA PHE A 13 -2.62 -27.72 1.08
C PHE A 13 -1.58 -26.75 1.69
N LEU A 14 -0.42 -26.62 1.04
CA LEU A 14 0.58 -25.62 1.47
C LEU A 14 0.00 -24.20 1.41
N ARG A 15 -0.73 -23.89 0.34
CA ARG A 15 -1.40 -22.61 0.20
C ARG A 15 -2.45 -22.38 1.30
N ALA A 16 -3.32 -23.35 1.53
CA ALA A 16 -4.32 -23.26 2.59
C ALA A 16 -3.67 -22.98 3.96
N GLY A 17 -2.62 -23.74 4.31
CA GLY A 17 -1.88 -23.50 5.54
C GLY A 17 -1.17 -22.15 5.61
N LEU A 18 -0.64 -21.62 4.48
CA LEU A 18 -0.06 -20.28 4.44
C LEU A 18 -1.10 -19.19 4.62
N VAL A 19 -2.25 -19.30 3.96
CA VAL A 19 -3.37 -18.35 4.11
C VAL A 19 -3.92 -18.39 5.51
N ASP A 20 -4.15 -19.57 6.07
CA ASP A 20 -4.64 -19.73 7.44
C ASP A 20 -3.65 -19.17 8.46
N HIS A 21 -2.36 -19.42 8.29
CA HIS A 21 -1.32 -18.85 9.16
C HIS A 21 -1.23 -17.33 9.05
N SER A 22 -1.32 -16.75 7.85
CA SER A 22 -1.14 -15.31 7.66
C SER A 22 -2.41 -14.50 7.87
N VAL A 23 -3.57 -15.06 7.58
CA VAL A 23 -4.88 -14.39 7.70
C VAL A 23 -5.68 -14.96 8.87
N GLY A 24 -5.84 -16.27 8.94
CA GLY A 24 -6.67 -16.93 9.96
C GLY A 24 -6.17 -16.69 11.38
N THR A 25 -4.85 -16.73 11.61
CA THR A 25 -4.26 -16.47 12.93
C THR A 25 -4.50 -15.03 13.38
N PHE A 26 -4.40 -14.06 12.47
CA PHE A 26 -4.59 -12.65 12.82
C PHE A 26 -6.04 -12.25 13.07
N ILE A 27 -7.00 -12.92 12.43
CA ILE A 27 -8.43 -12.67 12.69
C ILE A 27 -9.01 -13.60 13.77
N ASP A 28 -8.15 -14.31 14.49
CA ASP A 28 -8.53 -15.30 15.52
C ASP A 28 -9.52 -16.36 15.01
N CYS A 29 -9.32 -16.80 13.77
CA CYS A 29 -10.14 -17.80 13.12
C CYS A 29 -9.26 -18.88 12.44
N PRO A 30 -8.51 -19.68 13.21
CA PRO A 30 -7.67 -20.73 12.64
C PRO A 30 -8.53 -21.79 11.94
N GLY A 31 -8.11 -22.20 10.73
CA GLY A 31 -8.83 -23.17 9.88
C GLY A 31 -10.00 -22.60 9.07
N CYS A 32 -10.36 -21.31 9.26
CA CYS A 32 -11.46 -20.69 8.51
C CYS A 32 -11.21 -20.62 7.00
N PHE A 33 -9.95 -20.55 6.59
CA PHE A 33 -9.56 -20.38 5.19
C PHE A 33 -9.24 -21.69 4.48
N ASP A 34 -9.08 -22.80 5.20
CA ASP A 34 -8.73 -24.09 4.60
C ASP A 34 -9.72 -24.50 3.52
N TYR A 35 -11.00 -24.57 3.86
CA TYR A 35 -12.05 -24.96 2.92
C TYR A 35 -12.21 -23.98 1.76
N PRO A 36 -12.33 -22.66 1.96
CA PRO A 36 -12.44 -21.69 0.87
C PRO A 36 -11.26 -21.73 -0.09
N VAL A 37 -10.03 -21.84 0.40
CA VAL A 37 -8.83 -21.91 -0.45
C VAL A 37 -8.81 -23.18 -1.29
N ILE A 38 -9.12 -24.34 -0.67
CA ILE A 38 -9.19 -25.62 -1.40
C ILE A 38 -10.25 -25.56 -2.51
N MET A 39 -11.42 -24.99 -2.20
CA MET A 39 -12.50 -24.86 -3.19
C MET A 39 -12.14 -23.90 -4.34
N ALA A 40 -11.49 -22.78 -4.03
CA ALA A 40 -11.01 -21.84 -5.04
C ALA A 40 -9.95 -22.45 -5.99
N ASP A 41 -9.29 -23.51 -5.57
CA ASP A 41 -8.28 -24.22 -6.35
C ASP A 41 -8.83 -25.43 -7.14
N LEU A 42 -10.09 -25.80 -7.01
CA LEU A 42 -10.70 -26.88 -7.81
C LEU A 42 -10.54 -26.69 -9.33
N PRO A 43 -10.63 -25.48 -9.91
CA PRO A 43 -10.35 -25.25 -11.33
C PRO A 43 -8.96 -25.71 -11.75
N MET A 44 -7.97 -25.70 -10.84
CA MET A 44 -6.61 -26.16 -11.13
C MET A 44 -6.56 -27.68 -11.34
N PHE A 45 -7.36 -28.45 -10.60
CA PHE A 45 -7.50 -29.89 -10.81
C PHE A 45 -8.18 -30.18 -12.14
N SER A 46 -9.20 -29.39 -12.51
CA SER A 46 -9.87 -29.48 -13.81
C SER A 46 -8.90 -29.20 -14.95
N LEU A 47 -8.10 -28.14 -14.83
CA LEU A 47 -7.10 -27.76 -15.83
C LEU A 47 -6.02 -28.85 -15.99
N ALA A 48 -5.51 -29.38 -14.88
CA ALA A 48 -4.50 -30.44 -14.89
C ALA A 48 -5.05 -31.72 -15.52
N ALA A 49 -6.25 -32.15 -15.13
CA ALA A 49 -6.89 -33.33 -15.71
C ALA A 49 -7.18 -33.15 -17.21
N GLY A 50 -7.70 -31.99 -17.61
CA GLY A 50 -7.98 -31.65 -19.01
C GLY A 50 -6.73 -31.62 -19.87
N LEU A 51 -5.65 -31.00 -19.44
CA LEU A 51 -4.39 -30.95 -20.17
C LEU A 51 -3.76 -32.37 -20.33
N LEU A 52 -3.76 -33.16 -19.24
CA LEU A 52 -3.24 -34.54 -19.31
C LEU A 52 -4.11 -35.44 -20.20
N LEU A 53 -5.44 -35.33 -20.12
CA LEU A 53 -6.35 -36.08 -20.98
C LEU A 53 -6.15 -35.68 -22.43
N LEU A 54 -6.11 -34.41 -22.75
CA LEU A 54 -5.86 -33.90 -24.10
C LEU A 54 -4.49 -34.36 -24.62
N ALA A 55 -3.44 -34.26 -23.80
CA ALA A 55 -2.11 -34.76 -24.16
C ALA A 55 -2.09 -36.25 -24.48
N SER A 56 -2.98 -37.03 -23.86
CA SER A 56 -3.12 -38.47 -24.13
C SER A 56 -3.88 -38.80 -25.41
N LEU A 57 -4.61 -37.87 -25.98
CA LEU A 57 -5.47 -38.04 -27.15
C LEU A 57 -4.88 -37.47 -28.44
N VAL A 58 -3.93 -36.51 -28.32
CA VAL A 58 -3.39 -35.81 -29.50
C VAL A 58 -2.26 -36.58 -30.16
N SER A 59 -2.24 -36.48 -31.49
CA SER A 59 -1.16 -36.97 -32.38
C SER A 59 -0.81 -35.82 -33.33
N PRO A 60 0.46 -35.50 -33.55
CA PRO A 60 1.69 -36.21 -33.16
C PRO A 60 2.10 -36.02 -31.68
N GLY A 61 2.93 -36.93 -31.17
CA GLY A 61 3.34 -36.99 -29.77
C GLY A 61 4.09 -35.75 -29.24
N TRP A 62 4.66 -34.89 -30.10
CA TRP A 62 5.27 -33.63 -29.70
C TRP A 62 4.25 -32.64 -29.14
N LEU A 63 3.01 -32.65 -29.65
CA LEU A 63 1.92 -31.80 -29.15
C LEU A 63 1.49 -32.23 -27.75
N GLY A 64 1.47 -33.54 -27.47
CA GLY A 64 1.25 -34.06 -26.12
C GLY A 64 2.32 -33.59 -25.13
N ARG A 65 3.60 -33.57 -25.55
CA ARG A 65 4.69 -33.03 -24.74
C ARG A 65 4.56 -31.52 -24.50
N LEU A 66 4.09 -30.77 -25.51
CA LEU A 66 3.83 -29.34 -25.37
C LEU A 66 2.75 -29.07 -24.31
N LEU A 67 1.67 -29.85 -24.28
CA LEU A 67 0.61 -29.76 -23.28
C LEU A 67 1.11 -30.11 -21.87
N GLN A 68 1.99 -31.09 -21.75
CA GLN A 68 2.63 -31.42 -20.46
C GLN A 68 3.58 -30.31 -20.01
N ALA A 69 4.34 -29.70 -20.91
CA ALA A 69 5.19 -28.55 -20.61
C ALA A 69 4.36 -27.33 -20.17
N LEU A 70 3.21 -27.09 -20.81
CA LEU A 70 2.26 -26.07 -20.42
C LEU A 70 1.73 -26.31 -19.00
N LEU A 71 1.36 -27.56 -18.68
CA LEU A 71 0.96 -27.91 -17.31
C LEU A 71 2.09 -27.66 -16.30
N GLY A 72 3.33 -28.01 -16.67
CA GLY A 72 4.51 -27.70 -15.86
C GLY A 72 4.66 -26.20 -15.60
N ALA A 73 4.49 -25.36 -16.64
CA ALA A 73 4.54 -23.91 -16.51
C ALA A 73 3.42 -23.36 -15.59
N VAL A 74 2.20 -23.91 -15.71
CA VAL A 74 1.07 -23.55 -14.84
C VAL A 74 1.39 -23.85 -13.37
N LEU A 75 1.89 -25.04 -13.07
CA LEU A 75 2.26 -25.42 -11.70
C LEU A 75 3.45 -24.62 -11.19
N LEU A 76 4.38 -24.23 -12.05
CA LEU A 76 5.50 -23.36 -11.71
C LEU A 76 5.01 -21.97 -11.29
N ILE A 77 4.10 -21.37 -12.06
CA ILE A 77 3.50 -20.08 -11.71
C ILE A 77 2.78 -20.16 -10.36
N TYR A 78 2.03 -21.24 -10.14
CA TYR A 78 1.36 -21.47 -8.86
C TYR A 78 2.36 -21.60 -7.68
N ALA A 79 3.47 -22.32 -7.88
CA ALA A 79 4.52 -22.45 -6.86
C ALA A 79 5.23 -21.12 -6.57
N ILE A 80 5.48 -20.31 -7.60
CA ILE A 80 6.06 -18.96 -7.43
C ILE A 80 5.10 -18.06 -6.64
N ASP A 81 3.80 -18.14 -6.92
CA ASP A 81 2.78 -17.40 -6.16
C ASP A 81 2.81 -17.74 -4.66
N LEU A 82 3.02 -19.00 -4.28
CA LEU A 82 3.18 -19.39 -2.88
C LEU A 82 4.43 -18.76 -2.24
N ILE A 83 5.52 -18.67 -2.98
CA ILE A 83 6.75 -18.01 -2.51
C ILE A 83 6.48 -16.51 -2.32
N VAL A 84 5.84 -15.87 -3.28
CA VAL A 84 5.46 -14.45 -3.20
C VAL A 84 4.53 -14.23 -2.01
N PHE A 85 3.52 -15.08 -1.84
CA PHE A 85 2.60 -14.99 -0.71
C PHE A 85 3.34 -15.11 0.64
N ARG A 86 4.27 -16.06 0.74
CA ARG A 86 5.06 -16.27 1.96
C ARG A 86 6.00 -15.09 2.28
N LEU A 87 6.56 -14.44 1.24
CA LEU A 87 7.53 -13.35 1.41
C LEU A 87 6.88 -11.97 1.59
N PHE A 88 5.76 -11.73 0.91
CA PHE A 88 5.16 -10.39 0.80
C PHE A 88 3.74 -10.32 1.33
N ASN A 89 3.16 -11.43 1.79
CA ASN A 89 1.74 -11.53 2.15
C ASN A 89 0.82 -10.95 1.05
N SER A 90 1.19 -11.16 -0.20
CA SER A 90 0.54 -10.67 -1.41
C SER A 90 0.52 -11.74 -2.49
N ARG A 91 -0.24 -11.54 -3.56
CA ARG A 91 -0.32 -12.48 -4.68
C ARG A 91 0.70 -12.14 -5.76
N LEU A 92 1.08 -13.16 -6.55
CA LEU A 92 1.85 -12.94 -7.77
C LEU A 92 0.93 -12.39 -8.86
N PHE A 93 1.15 -11.15 -9.26
CA PHE A 93 0.55 -10.59 -10.47
C PHE A 93 1.54 -10.72 -11.64
N MET A 94 1.05 -11.18 -12.81
CA MET A 94 1.91 -11.38 -13.99
C MET A 94 2.52 -10.06 -14.48
N SER A 95 1.83 -8.97 -14.26
CA SER A 95 2.32 -7.62 -14.47
C SER A 95 3.54 -7.28 -13.64
N ASP A 96 3.64 -7.79 -12.40
CA ASP A 96 4.77 -7.55 -11.48
C ASP A 96 6.02 -8.31 -11.94
N ALA A 97 5.85 -9.38 -12.70
CA ALA A 97 6.96 -10.17 -13.19
C ALA A 97 7.99 -9.33 -13.95
N ALA A 98 7.54 -8.36 -14.75
CA ALA A 98 8.42 -7.45 -15.48
C ALA A 98 9.25 -6.58 -14.53
N LEU A 99 8.66 -6.11 -13.42
CA LEU A 99 9.33 -5.33 -12.40
C LEU A 99 10.40 -6.15 -11.67
N TYR A 100 10.03 -7.37 -11.27
CA TYR A 100 10.97 -8.27 -10.58
C TYR A 100 12.16 -8.65 -11.48
N VAL A 101 11.90 -8.91 -12.76
CA VAL A 101 12.96 -9.19 -13.75
C VAL A 101 13.87 -7.97 -13.95
N ALA A 102 13.34 -6.76 -13.89
CA ALA A 102 14.13 -5.53 -14.02
C ALA A 102 15.04 -5.26 -12.81
N ASN A 103 14.74 -5.84 -11.64
CA ASN A 103 15.47 -5.61 -10.38
C ASN A 103 15.92 -6.93 -9.71
N PRO A 104 16.72 -7.78 -10.37
CA PRO A 104 17.00 -9.13 -9.91
C PRO A 104 17.77 -9.18 -8.58
N ALA A 105 18.64 -8.19 -8.32
CA ALA A 105 19.41 -8.12 -7.07
C ALA A 105 18.51 -7.85 -5.86
N ALA A 106 17.58 -6.89 -5.99
CA ALA A 106 16.61 -6.58 -4.94
C ALA A 106 15.69 -7.78 -4.64
N VAL A 107 15.22 -8.46 -5.71
CA VAL A 107 14.40 -9.68 -5.56
C VAL A 107 15.16 -10.79 -4.86
N TRP A 108 16.44 -11.02 -5.26
CA TRP A 108 17.27 -12.03 -4.63
C TRP A 108 17.52 -11.76 -3.15
N ASN A 109 17.80 -10.51 -2.79
CA ASN A 109 18.01 -10.14 -1.40
C ASN A 109 16.74 -10.31 -0.56
N GLN A 110 15.60 -9.86 -1.08
CA GLN A 110 14.30 -10.04 -0.43
C GLN A 110 13.96 -11.53 -0.24
N PHE A 111 14.21 -12.35 -1.27
CA PHE A 111 14.04 -13.80 -1.20
C PHE A 111 14.96 -14.42 -0.13
N ASN A 112 16.24 -14.06 -0.18
CA ASN A 112 17.25 -14.60 0.73
C ASN A 112 16.97 -14.25 2.20
N SER A 113 16.64 -13.00 2.49
CA SER A 113 16.28 -12.55 3.84
C SER A 113 14.98 -13.14 4.35
N GLY A 114 13.96 -13.20 3.49
CA GLY A 114 12.65 -13.74 3.85
C GLY A 114 12.61 -15.26 4.02
N MET A 115 13.55 -15.99 3.40
CA MET A 115 13.69 -17.45 3.52
C MET A 115 14.68 -17.88 4.62
N GLY A 116 15.27 -16.94 5.35
CA GLY A 116 16.21 -17.23 6.43
C GLY A 116 17.62 -17.60 5.95
N GLY A 117 17.98 -17.19 4.73
CA GLY A 117 19.28 -17.36 4.12
C GLY A 117 19.27 -18.08 2.77
N TRP A 118 20.37 -17.97 2.04
CA TRP A 118 20.48 -18.51 0.68
C TRP A 118 20.32 -20.04 0.59
N LEU A 119 20.84 -20.79 1.57
CA LEU A 119 20.79 -22.25 1.56
C LEU A 119 19.37 -22.81 1.76
N PRO A 120 18.58 -22.36 2.76
CA PRO A 120 17.16 -22.70 2.84
C PRO A 120 16.38 -22.25 1.61
N GLY A 121 16.64 -21.06 1.08
CA GLY A 121 15.97 -20.55 -0.11
C GLY A 121 16.20 -21.42 -1.34
N ILE A 122 17.43 -21.80 -1.64
CA ILE A 122 17.77 -22.72 -2.73
C ILE A 122 17.12 -24.09 -2.53
N SER A 123 17.10 -24.61 -1.30
CA SER A 123 16.46 -25.90 -1.01
C SER A 123 14.96 -25.89 -1.32
N VAL A 124 14.25 -24.79 -0.98
CA VAL A 124 12.84 -24.59 -1.31
C VAL A 124 12.65 -24.50 -2.84
N LEU A 125 13.50 -23.73 -3.53
CA LEU A 125 13.44 -23.62 -4.99
C LEU A 125 13.63 -24.99 -5.66
N PHE A 126 14.65 -25.73 -5.28
CA PHE A 126 14.87 -27.07 -5.85
C PHE A 126 13.75 -28.04 -5.52
N GLY A 127 13.26 -28.02 -4.26
CA GLY A 127 12.15 -28.87 -3.82
C GLY A 127 10.85 -28.63 -4.58
N LEU A 128 10.58 -27.38 -4.96
CA LEU A 128 9.37 -27.01 -5.71
C LEU A 128 9.56 -27.10 -7.23
N LEU A 129 10.68 -26.58 -7.76
CA LEU A 129 10.84 -26.41 -9.19
C LEU A 129 11.31 -27.70 -9.90
N LEU A 130 12.15 -28.51 -9.27
CA LEU A 130 12.66 -29.73 -9.91
C LEU A 130 11.56 -30.77 -10.21
N PRO A 131 10.63 -31.11 -9.30
CA PRO A 131 9.53 -32.00 -9.62
C PRO A 131 8.65 -31.48 -10.76
N ILE A 132 8.40 -30.17 -10.81
CA ILE A 132 7.60 -29.51 -11.86
C ILE A 132 8.33 -29.60 -13.21
N ALA A 133 9.62 -29.32 -13.24
CA ALA A 133 10.42 -29.41 -14.46
C ALA A 133 10.47 -30.85 -15.01
N LEU A 134 10.48 -31.85 -14.13
CA LEU A 134 10.48 -33.25 -14.54
C LEU A 134 9.17 -33.69 -15.24
N LEU A 135 8.06 -32.96 -15.05
CA LEU A 135 6.79 -33.27 -15.70
C LEU A 135 6.87 -33.22 -17.24
N ALA A 136 7.69 -32.32 -17.79
CA ALA A 136 7.89 -32.22 -19.24
C ALA A 136 8.53 -33.49 -19.86
N PHE A 137 9.22 -34.29 -19.06
CA PHE A 137 9.90 -35.52 -19.49
C PHE A 137 9.11 -36.80 -19.19
N MET A 138 7.92 -36.70 -18.60
CA MET A 138 7.11 -37.85 -18.28
C MET A 138 6.50 -38.47 -19.56
N PRO A 139 6.36 -39.81 -19.60
CA PRO A 139 5.65 -40.44 -20.68
C PRO A 139 4.16 -40.04 -20.67
N PRO A 140 3.53 -39.90 -21.85
CA PRO A 140 2.11 -39.60 -21.93
C PRO A 140 1.26 -40.71 -21.32
N VAL A 141 0.07 -40.36 -20.89
CA VAL A 141 -0.91 -41.33 -20.36
C VAL A 141 -1.49 -42.11 -21.50
N ASN A 142 -1.15 -43.42 -21.59
CA ASN A 142 -1.58 -44.29 -22.67
C ASN A 142 -2.65 -45.31 -22.26
N ASP A 143 -2.88 -45.49 -20.94
CA ASP A 143 -3.83 -46.46 -20.40
C ASP A 143 -5.26 -45.90 -20.41
N HIS A 144 -6.21 -46.72 -20.92
CA HIS A 144 -7.62 -46.37 -20.96
C HIS A 144 -8.23 -46.13 -19.56
N ALA A 145 -7.85 -46.92 -18.57
CA ALA A 145 -8.34 -46.74 -17.21
C ALA A 145 -7.91 -45.37 -16.64
N GLN A 146 -6.67 -44.97 -16.89
CA GLN A 146 -6.15 -43.67 -16.47
C GLN A 146 -6.87 -42.50 -17.16
N ARG A 147 -7.26 -42.66 -18.47
CA ARG A 147 -8.05 -41.64 -19.19
C ARG A 147 -9.44 -41.46 -18.57
N TRP A 148 -10.10 -42.56 -18.18
CA TRP A 148 -11.38 -42.49 -17.47
C TRP A 148 -11.25 -41.81 -16.10
N VAL A 149 -10.17 -42.09 -15.38
CA VAL A 149 -9.88 -41.39 -14.10
C VAL A 149 -9.68 -39.88 -14.33
N LEU A 150 -8.93 -39.49 -15.35
CA LEU A 150 -8.76 -38.09 -15.73
C LEU A 150 -10.08 -37.41 -16.08
N ALA A 151 -10.92 -38.08 -16.88
CA ALA A 151 -12.24 -37.58 -17.25
C ALA A 151 -13.15 -37.43 -16.02
N ALA A 152 -13.10 -38.38 -15.07
CA ALA A 152 -13.84 -38.30 -13.83
C ALA A 152 -13.34 -37.13 -12.94
N ILE A 153 -12.03 -36.95 -12.76
CA ILE A 153 -11.46 -35.82 -12.04
C ILE A 153 -11.88 -34.50 -12.69
N LEU A 154 -11.77 -34.40 -14.01
CA LEU A 154 -12.18 -33.20 -14.76
C LEU A 154 -13.66 -32.87 -14.51
N LEU A 155 -14.54 -33.85 -14.63
CA LEU A 155 -15.97 -33.67 -14.47
C LEU A 155 -16.32 -33.26 -13.01
N VAL A 156 -15.78 -33.99 -12.04
CA VAL A 156 -16.08 -33.76 -10.60
C VAL A 156 -15.55 -32.40 -10.15
N SER A 157 -14.28 -32.07 -10.46
CA SER A 157 -13.69 -30.80 -10.04
C SER A 157 -14.34 -29.61 -10.74
N LEU A 158 -14.70 -29.75 -12.03
CA LEU A 158 -15.42 -28.72 -12.78
C LEU A 158 -16.82 -28.50 -12.21
N SER A 159 -17.58 -29.58 -11.95
CA SER A 159 -18.92 -29.49 -11.36
C SER A 159 -18.88 -28.86 -9.96
N ALA A 160 -17.91 -29.26 -9.15
CA ALA A 160 -17.72 -28.67 -7.82
C ALA A 160 -17.34 -27.18 -7.89
N SER A 161 -16.53 -26.78 -8.86
CA SER A 161 -16.17 -25.36 -9.06
C SER A 161 -17.38 -24.47 -9.38
N PHE A 162 -18.37 -24.98 -10.11
CA PHE A 162 -19.62 -24.25 -10.38
C PHE A 162 -20.61 -24.26 -9.22
N ALA A 163 -20.53 -25.25 -8.33
CA ALA A 163 -21.41 -25.34 -7.18
C ALA A 163 -20.91 -24.53 -5.97
N PHE A 164 -19.69 -24.07 -6.02
CA PHE A 164 -19.06 -23.31 -4.93
C PHE A 164 -19.20 -21.82 -5.16
N GLU A 165 -19.97 -21.15 -4.30
CA GLU A 165 -19.93 -19.71 -4.15
C GLU A 165 -18.99 -19.39 -2.98
N ALA A 166 -17.90 -18.67 -3.28
CA ALA A 166 -17.01 -18.21 -2.22
C ALA A 166 -17.81 -17.28 -1.29
N PRO A 167 -17.82 -17.53 0.02
CA PRO A 167 -18.44 -16.59 0.94
C PRO A 167 -17.74 -15.24 0.78
N PRO A 168 -18.46 -14.11 0.98
CA PRO A 168 -17.88 -12.78 0.89
C PRO A 168 -16.93 -12.54 2.07
N TYR A 169 -15.71 -13.01 1.95
CA TYR A 169 -14.66 -12.74 2.91
C TYR A 169 -14.00 -11.40 2.63
N VAL A 170 -13.65 -10.69 3.69
CA VAL A 170 -12.87 -9.45 3.65
C VAL A 170 -11.52 -9.63 2.93
N ASN A 171 -11.05 -10.86 2.81
CA ASN A 171 -9.76 -11.23 2.23
C ASN A 171 -9.89 -12.13 0.98
N ASP A 172 -10.83 -11.85 0.09
CA ASP A 172 -11.03 -12.59 -1.19
C ASP A 172 -9.72 -12.78 -1.96
N TRP A 173 -8.85 -11.76 -1.95
CA TRP A 173 -7.54 -11.79 -2.59
C TRP A 173 -6.65 -12.94 -2.11
N ALA A 174 -6.75 -13.35 -0.85
CA ALA A 174 -5.98 -14.47 -0.31
C ALA A 174 -6.59 -15.83 -0.69
N VAL A 175 -7.92 -15.88 -0.84
CA VAL A 175 -8.67 -17.08 -1.20
C VAL A 175 -8.59 -17.40 -2.70
N ASP A 176 -8.64 -16.39 -3.58
CA ASP A 176 -8.55 -16.57 -5.02
C ASP A 176 -7.24 -17.28 -5.42
N ASN A 177 -7.27 -18.19 -6.38
CA ASN A 177 -6.03 -18.73 -6.95
C ASN A 177 -5.34 -17.71 -7.86
N VAL A 178 -4.04 -17.92 -8.13
CA VAL A 178 -3.22 -16.97 -8.89
C VAL A 178 -3.78 -16.65 -10.28
N PHE A 179 -4.43 -17.62 -10.94
CA PHE A 179 -4.99 -17.42 -12.27
C PHE A 179 -6.30 -16.65 -12.20
N ALA A 180 -7.18 -16.97 -11.24
CA ALA A 180 -8.39 -16.20 -11.01
C ALA A 180 -8.04 -14.74 -10.67
N ALA A 181 -7.07 -14.53 -9.79
CA ALA A 181 -6.60 -13.20 -9.42
C ALA A 181 -6.05 -12.40 -10.62
N ASN A 182 -5.34 -13.07 -11.56
CA ASN A 182 -4.77 -12.42 -12.75
C ASN A 182 -5.75 -12.30 -13.92
N LEU A 183 -6.75 -13.18 -14.04
CA LEU A 183 -7.78 -13.14 -15.08
C LEU A 183 -8.94 -12.24 -14.71
N ALA A 184 -9.12 -11.97 -13.44
CA ALA A 184 -10.12 -11.02 -13.03
C ALA A 184 -9.79 -9.67 -13.68
N THR A 185 -10.47 -9.39 -14.76
CA THR A 185 -10.36 -8.13 -15.49
C THR A 185 -10.70 -7.00 -14.54
N SER A 186 -9.75 -6.12 -14.33
CA SER A 186 -10.07 -4.84 -13.76
C SER A 186 -10.85 -4.08 -14.82
N GLU A 187 -12.15 -4.20 -14.82
CA GLU A 187 -12.95 -3.20 -15.52
C GLU A 187 -12.56 -1.85 -14.93
N ARG A 188 -11.97 -1.00 -15.77
CA ARG A 188 -11.75 0.41 -15.39
C ARG A 188 -13.13 0.97 -15.08
N VAL A 189 -13.40 1.22 -13.81
CA VAL A 189 -14.66 1.86 -13.42
C VAL A 189 -14.77 3.18 -14.16
N ARG A 190 -15.65 3.22 -15.16
CA ARG A 190 -15.88 4.41 -15.99
C ARG A 190 -17.28 4.93 -15.73
N TYR A 191 -17.38 6.25 -15.73
CA TYR A 191 -18.67 6.94 -15.70
C TYR A 191 -19.18 7.13 -17.13
N SER A 192 -20.50 7.21 -17.32
CA SER A 192 -21.10 7.55 -18.62
C SER A 192 -20.62 8.91 -19.12
N ALA A 193 -20.62 9.11 -20.43
CA ALA A 193 -20.24 10.38 -21.03
C ALA A 193 -21.06 11.56 -20.49
N THR A 194 -22.37 11.34 -20.27
CA THR A 194 -23.28 12.33 -19.68
C THR A 194 -22.86 12.69 -18.25
N ARG A 195 -22.63 11.69 -17.41
CA ARG A 195 -22.21 11.90 -16.02
C ARG A 195 -20.85 12.55 -15.94
N THR A 196 -19.91 12.15 -16.79
CA THR A 196 -18.59 12.77 -16.89
C THR A 196 -18.70 14.25 -17.26
N ALA A 197 -19.51 14.61 -18.24
CA ALA A 197 -19.74 15.99 -18.64
C ALA A 197 -20.39 16.84 -17.52
N GLU A 198 -21.38 16.30 -16.81
CA GLU A 198 -22.00 16.96 -15.66
C GLU A 198 -20.99 17.25 -14.54
N ILE A 199 -20.16 16.24 -14.20
CA ILE A 199 -19.15 16.35 -13.15
C ILE A 199 -18.10 17.39 -13.53
N LEU A 200 -17.63 17.39 -14.77
CA LEU A 200 -16.63 18.34 -15.25
C LEU A 200 -17.17 19.77 -15.43
N ALA A 201 -18.47 19.92 -15.65
CA ALA A 201 -19.12 21.24 -15.71
C ALA A 201 -19.35 21.83 -14.30
N SER A 202 -19.36 20.99 -13.26
CA SER A 202 -19.50 21.45 -11.88
C SER A 202 -18.19 22.14 -11.45
N PRO A 203 -18.24 23.32 -10.79
CA PRO A 203 -17.04 23.95 -10.29
C PRO A 203 -16.40 23.01 -9.25
N GLY A 204 -15.26 22.43 -9.63
CA GLY A 204 -14.52 21.54 -8.74
C GLY A 204 -13.97 22.32 -7.54
N PRO A 205 -13.80 21.66 -6.39
CA PRO A 205 -13.28 22.29 -5.17
C PRO A 205 -11.86 22.88 -5.30
N ARG A 206 -11.13 22.51 -6.33
CA ARG A 206 -9.74 22.93 -6.59
C ARG A 206 -9.59 24.37 -7.08
N THR A 207 -10.65 25.02 -7.55
CA THR A 207 -10.59 26.38 -8.07
C THR A 207 -10.36 27.41 -6.96
N LEU A 208 -10.64 27.07 -5.70
CA LEU A 208 -10.52 27.98 -4.57
C LEU A 208 -9.09 28.14 -4.03
N LEU A 209 -8.18 27.19 -4.32
CA LEU A 209 -6.80 27.25 -3.86
C LEU A 209 -5.84 27.97 -4.85
N ARG A 210 -6.24 28.23 -6.09
CA ARG A 210 -5.39 28.77 -7.16
C ARG A 210 -5.17 30.28 -7.14
N ASP A 211 -6.04 31.06 -6.51
CA ASP A 211 -6.05 32.53 -6.66
C ASP A 211 -5.50 33.33 -5.46
N ARG A 212 -4.82 32.67 -4.50
CA ARG A 212 -4.24 33.40 -3.37
C ARG A 212 -2.74 33.55 -3.51
N SER A 213 -2.32 34.60 -4.16
CA SER A 213 -0.97 35.16 -4.05
C SER A 213 -0.85 35.94 -2.73
N ALA A 214 -0.81 35.28 -1.59
CA ALA A 214 -0.47 35.92 -0.35
C ALA A 214 1.05 35.84 -0.16
N GLN A 215 1.71 36.98 -0.10
CA GLN A 215 3.06 37.14 0.40
C GLN A 215 3.03 36.99 1.93
N GLY A 216 2.98 35.77 2.42
CA GLY A 216 3.08 35.44 3.83
C GLY A 216 4.43 34.80 4.09
N ALA A 217 5.22 35.37 4.96
CA ALA A 217 6.49 34.79 5.35
C ALA A 217 6.25 33.53 6.22
N ALA A 218 6.50 32.36 5.69
CA ALA A 218 7.07 31.33 6.53
C ALA A 218 8.35 31.94 7.10
N ASP A 219 8.52 31.90 8.43
CA ASP A 219 9.67 32.53 9.13
C ASP A 219 11.04 31.92 8.76
N GLY A 220 11.20 31.36 7.56
CA GLY A 220 12.43 30.71 7.09
C GLY A 220 12.82 29.48 7.89
N ARG A 221 11.86 28.80 8.51
CA ARG A 221 12.08 27.61 9.35
C ARG A 221 12.47 26.41 8.51
N ASN A 222 13.46 25.67 8.95
CA ASN A 222 13.75 24.36 8.37
C ASN A 222 12.62 23.38 8.66
N VAL A 223 12.24 22.60 7.67
CA VAL A 223 11.17 21.60 7.82
C VAL A 223 11.73 20.21 7.52
N ILE A 224 11.51 19.29 8.44
CA ILE A 224 11.75 17.86 8.23
C ILE A 224 10.40 17.16 8.23
N LEU A 225 10.15 16.33 7.21
CA LEU A 225 9.00 15.45 7.13
C LEU A 225 9.51 14.02 7.11
N ILE A 226 9.13 13.22 8.11
CA ILE A 226 9.45 11.78 8.15
C ILE A 226 8.21 11.01 7.72
N MET A 227 8.38 10.19 6.68
CA MET A 227 7.42 9.21 6.24
C MET A 227 7.83 7.87 6.83
N LEU A 228 7.06 7.40 7.81
CA LEU A 228 7.29 6.13 8.47
C LEU A 228 6.68 4.99 7.64
N GLU A 229 7.50 4.03 7.27
CA GLU A 229 7.09 2.84 6.54
C GLU A 229 6.19 1.94 7.39
N SER A 230 4.94 1.69 6.97
CA SER A 230 4.05 0.66 7.53
C SER A 230 3.72 0.79 9.02
N TRP A 231 3.58 2.01 9.57
CA TRP A 231 3.25 2.20 10.98
C TRP A 231 1.74 2.29 11.22
N SER A 232 1.19 1.32 11.94
CA SER A 232 -0.21 1.30 12.40
C SER A 232 -0.35 1.99 13.75
N VAL A 233 -1.46 2.70 13.99
CA VAL A 233 -1.82 3.21 15.33
C VAL A 233 -1.95 2.08 16.36
N TRP A 234 -2.17 0.84 15.92
CA TRP A 234 -2.25 -0.34 16.78
C TRP A 234 -0.96 -0.62 17.56
N HIS A 235 0.20 -0.20 17.03
CA HIS A 235 1.51 -0.38 17.64
C HIS A 235 1.86 0.69 18.69
N SER A 236 1.01 1.72 18.86
CA SER A 236 1.22 2.89 19.72
C SER A 236 0.14 2.98 20.79
N GLU A 237 0.54 2.99 22.06
CA GLU A 237 -0.38 3.16 23.17
C GLU A 237 -1.00 4.57 23.15
N LEU A 238 -0.23 5.60 22.83
CA LEU A 238 -0.70 6.99 22.76
C LEU A 238 -1.79 7.21 21.72
N PHE A 239 -1.72 6.50 20.58
CA PHE A 239 -2.73 6.59 19.52
C PHE A 239 -3.90 5.61 19.72
N GLY A 240 -3.96 4.93 20.88
CA GLY A 240 -5.07 4.08 21.29
C GLY A 240 -4.93 2.62 20.86
N GLY A 241 -3.73 2.20 20.41
CA GLY A 241 -3.41 0.80 20.15
C GLY A 241 -3.18 0.00 21.43
N SER A 242 -3.15 -1.31 21.33
CA SER A 242 -2.88 -2.21 22.48
C SER A 242 -1.41 -2.58 22.61
N GLU A 243 -0.62 -2.36 21.56
CA GLU A 243 0.80 -2.69 21.52
C GLU A 243 1.62 -1.49 21.99
N ASN A 244 2.65 -1.71 22.80
CA ASN A 244 3.60 -0.68 23.20
C ASN A 244 4.95 -0.89 22.51
N TRP A 245 4.96 -0.76 21.17
CA TRP A 245 6.17 -0.99 20.38
C TRP A 245 6.89 0.30 20.00
N THR A 246 6.22 1.46 20.19
CA THR A 246 6.69 2.75 19.70
C THR A 246 6.77 3.84 20.79
N PRO A 247 7.41 3.57 21.95
CA PRO A 247 7.44 4.53 23.07
C PRO A 247 8.18 5.82 22.76
N GLN A 248 9.17 5.83 21.85
CA GLN A 248 9.89 7.06 21.46
C GLN A 248 9.00 7.95 20.58
N LEU A 249 8.25 7.33 19.65
CA LEU A 249 7.24 8.03 18.86
C LEU A 249 6.16 8.64 19.76
N ASP A 250 5.67 7.88 20.72
CA ASP A 250 4.61 8.31 21.66
C ASP A 250 5.08 9.49 22.51
N ALA A 251 6.30 9.41 23.04
CA ALA A 251 6.92 10.52 23.77
C ALA A 251 7.06 11.78 22.91
N ALA A 252 7.51 11.61 21.65
CA ALA A 252 7.64 12.70 20.69
C ALA A 252 6.29 13.33 20.36
N ALA A 253 5.28 12.53 20.04
CA ALA A 253 3.94 12.99 19.71
C ALA A 253 3.25 13.73 20.88
N SER A 254 3.52 13.31 22.11
CA SER A 254 3.05 14.02 23.33
C SER A 254 3.68 15.41 23.48
N GLY A 255 4.85 15.64 22.89
CA GLY A 255 5.57 16.91 22.89
C GLY A 255 5.07 17.94 21.87
N GLY A 256 4.13 17.61 21.03
CA GLY A 256 3.66 18.44 19.91
C GLY A 256 2.16 18.43 19.69
N LEU A 257 1.75 18.76 18.47
CA LEU A 257 0.38 18.63 17.99
C LEU A 257 0.17 17.24 17.42
N ARG A 258 -0.71 16.47 18.02
CA ARG A 258 -1.09 15.12 17.59
C ARG A 258 -2.42 15.13 16.81
N PHE A 259 -2.43 14.50 15.64
CA PHE A 259 -3.67 14.25 14.91
C PHE A 259 -4.28 12.93 15.40
N THR A 260 -5.43 12.99 16.03
CA THR A 260 -6.05 11.79 16.62
C THR A 260 -6.93 11.03 15.63
N ASN A 261 -7.16 11.58 14.43
CA ASN A 261 -7.99 10.99 13.39
C ASN A 261 -7.40 11.22 11.99
N PHE A 262 -6.18 10.68 11.77
CA PHE A 262 -5.44 10.82 10.53
C PHE A 262 -5.43 9.51 9.73
N HIS A 263 -5.68 9.60 8.43
CA HIS A 263 -5.91 8.45 7.57
C HIS A 263 -4.97 8.40 6.37
N SER A 264 -4.50 7.19 6.04
CA SER A 264 -3.85 6.91 4.76
C SER A 264 -4.87 6.88 3.62
N ILE A 265 -4.45 7.26 2.42
CA ILE A 265 -5.29 7.19 1.21
C ILE A 265 -5.35 5.80 0.59
N GLY A 266 -4.45 4.92 0.98
CA GLY A 266 -4.35 3.55 0.52
C GLY A 266 -3.41 2.73 1.40
N PHE A 267 -3.16 1.50 0.98
CA PHE A 267 -2.52 0.48 1.81
C PHE A 267 -1.04 0.21 1.43
N SER A 268 -0.41 1.05 0.62
CA SER A 268 0.97 0.84 0.11
C SER A 268 1.74 2.14 -0.06
N THR A 269 3.07 2.03 -0.03
CA THR A 269 4.02 3.14 -0.04
C THR A 269 3.83 4.08 -1.24
N ASP A 270 3.56 3.57 -2.45
CA ASP A 270 3.29 4.39 -3.63
C ASP A 270 2.09 5.32 -3.44
N LYS A 271 1.03 4.84 -2.78
CA LYS A 271 -0.16 5.64 -2.46
C LYS A 271 0.16 6.67 -1.38
N GLY A 272 0.85 6.25 -0.32
CA GLY A 272 1.32 7.16 0.72
C GLY A 272 2.18 8.30 0.15
N LEU A 273 3.15 7.97 -0.73
CA LEU A 273 3.99 8.95 -1.42
C LEU A 273 3.15 9.95 -2.23
N VAL A 274 2.18 9.46 -3.00
CA VAL A 274 1.31 10.34 -3.81
C VAL A 274 0.44 11.22 -2.91
N GLY A 275 -0.16 10.68 -1.86
CA GLY A 275 -0.94 11.48 -0.91
C GLY A 275 -0.11 12.58 -0.26
N ILE A 276 1.03 12.21 0.31
CA ILE A 276 1.89 13.11 1.10
C ILE A 276 2.61 14.13 0.23
N LEU A 277 3.16 13.71 -0.93
CA LEU A 277 4.04 14.57 -1.75
C LEU A 277 3.30 15.31 -2.87
N ALA A 278 2.22 14.73 -3.39
CA ALA A 278 1.46 15.31 -4.48
C ALA A 278 0.06 15.81 -4.08
N GLY A 279 -0.39 15.53 -2.84
CA GLY A 279 -1.72 15.93 -2.36
C GLY A 279 -2.85 15.33 -3.21
N GLN A 280 -2.63 14.15 -3.77
CA GLN A 280 -3.56 13.51 -4.70
C GLN A 280 -4.09 12.20 -4.11
N GLN A 281 -5.19 11.71 -4.71
CA GLN A 281 -5.79 10.42 -4.40
C GLN A 281 -5.56 9.48 -5.57
N ILE A 282 -5.08 8.26 -5.30
CA ILE A 282 -5.01 7.19 -6.31
C ILE A 282 -6.12 6.17 -6.03
N TRP A 283 -6.87 5.83 -7.08
CA TRP A 283 -7.95 4.83 -7.05
C TRP A 283 -7.57 3.55 -7.78
N ALA A 284 -6.28 3.26 -7.92
CA ALA A 284 -5.84 2.05 -8.56
C ALA A 284 -6.32 0.84 -7.77
N SER A 285 -7.03 -0.08 -8.43
CA SER A 285 -7.19 -1.43 -7.91
C SER A 285 -5.85 -2.16 -7.97
N PHE A 286 -5.64 -3.20 -7.14
CA PHE A 286 -4.46 -4.06 -7.19
C PHE A 286 -4.10 -4.60 -8.58
N LEU A 287 -5.08 -4.71 -9.46
CA LEU A 287 -4.92 -5.24 -10.80
C LEU A 287 -4.34 -4.27 -11.83
N HIS A 288 -4.24 -2.98 -11.49
CA HIS A 288 -3.74 -1.96 -12.41
C HIS A 288 -2.34 -1.46 -12.10
N TRP A 289 -1.71 -1.95 -11.05
CA TRP A 289 -0.39 -1.50 -10.63
C TRP A 289 0.64 -1.55 -11.75
N PHE A 290 0.43 -2.39 -12.76
CA PHE A 290 1.44 -2.77 -13.71
C PHE A 290 1.10 -2.44 -15.16
N GLN A 291 -0.15 -2.22 -15.48
CA GLN A 291 -0.51 -1.67 -16.80
C GLN A 291 -0.16 -0.19 -16.90
N THR A 292 -0.12 0.50 -15.74
CA THR A 292 0.32 1.89 -15.66
C THR A 292 1.17 1.99 -14.40
N PRO A 293 2.48 2.34 -14.48
CA PRO A 293 3.30 2.52 -13.30
C PRO A 293 2.61 3.44 -12.29
N PRO A 294 2.69 3.18 -10.98
CA PRO A 294 1.90 3.89 -9.95
C PRO A 294 1.97 5.40 -10.06
N PHE A 295 3.11 5.92 -10.49
CA PHE A 295 3.33 7.36 -10.62
C PHE A 295 3.01 7.94 -11.99
N HIS A 296 2.61 7.13 -12.98
CA HIS A 296 2.38 7.63 -14.34
C HIS A 296 1.26 8.67 -14.41
N SER A 297 0.13 8.38 -13.79
CA SER A 297 -1.00 9.33 -13.70
C SER A 297 -0.71 10.54 -12.79
N MET A 298 0.40 10.52 -12.07
CA MET A 298 0.84 11.56 -11.13
C MET A 298 2.10 12.30 -11.63
N TRP A 299 2.41 12.20 -12.93
CA TRP A 299 3.59 12.83 -13.49
C TRP A 299 3.43 14.35 -13.61
N ASP A 300 2.27 14.82 -14.08
CA ASP A 300 2.00 16.23 -14.36
C ASP A 300 1.19 16.93 -13.25
N VAL A 301 1.51 16.68 -11.99
CA VAL A 301 0.82 17.35 -10.86
C VAL A 301 1.34 18.78 -10.73
N PRO A 302 0.46 19.80 -10.87
CA PRO A 302 0.90 21.20 -10.89
C PRO A 302 1.33 21.72 -9.51
N VAL A 303 0.73 21.21 -8.43
CA VAL A 303 1.02 21.61 -7.05
C VAL A 303 1.49 20.39 -6.28
N THR A 304 2.73 20.41 -5.82
CA THR A 304 3.37 19.32 -5.07
C THR A 304 4.09 19.88 -3.86
N LEU A 305 4.39 19.04 -2.89
CA LEU A 305 5.09 19.44 -1.68
C LEU A 305 6.39 20.20 -1.99
N PRO A 306 7.36 19.69 -2.79
CA PRO A 306 8.56 20.45 -3.08
C PRO A 306 8.29 21.74 -3.84
N LYS A 307 7.31 21.79 -4.75
CA LYS A 307 7.00 23.02 -5.51
C LYS A 307 6.46 24.14 -4.62
N ILE A 308 5.61 23.85 -3.64
CA ILE A 308 5.10 24.89 -2.72
C ILE A 308 6.23 25.47 -1.84
N PHE A 309 7.15 24.63 -1.38
CA PHE A 309 8.32 25.08 -0.62
C PHE A 309 9.32 25.89 -1.48
N LYS A 310 9.56 25.47 -2.72
CA LYS A 310 10.45 26.21 -3.66
C LYS A 310 9.92 27.60 -3.98
N ARG A 311 8.61 27.81 -4.05
CA ARG A 311 8.02 29.16 -4.20
C ARG A 311 8.39 30.10 -3.05
N GLN A 312 8.77 29.56 -1.89
CA GLN A 312 9.24 30.26 -0.71
C GLN A 312 10.78 30.20 -0.55
N ASN A 313 11.50 29.89 -1.63
CA ASN A 313 12.97 29.82 -1.69
C ASN A 313 13.59 28.73 -0.79
N TYR A 314 12.88 27.65 -0.47
CA TYR A 314 13.44 26.51 0.23
C TYR A 314 14.26 25.64 -0.71
N HIS A 315 15.38 25.09 -0.21
CA HIS A 315 16.06 23.96 -0.82
C HIS A 315 15.35 22.66 -0.44
N THR A 316 15.05 21.81 -1.40
CA THR A 316 14.19 20.64 -1.18
C THR A 316 14.94 19.33 -1.42
N ALA A 317 14.92 18.41 -0.45
CA ALA A 317 15.59 17.13 -0.55
C ALA A 317 14.69 15.95 -0.12
N PHE A 318 14.88 14.82 -0.78
CA PHE A 318 14.28 13.54 -0.45
C PHE A 318 15.38 12.49 -0.26
N LEU A 319 15.42 11.86 0.91
CA LEU A 319 16.37 10.81 1.24
C LEU A 319 15.64 9.54 1.65
N THR A 320 16.11 8.40 1.13
CA THR A 320 15.68 7.08 1.55
C THR A 320 16.86 6.10 1.52
N THR A 321 16.78 5.02 2.27
CA THR A 321 17.70 3.89 2.13
C THR A 321 17.22 2.86 1.11
N GLY A 322 16.01 3.04 0.58
CA GLY A 322 15.41 2.18 -0.44
C GLY A 322 15.88 2.49 -1.86
N PRO A 323 15.63 1.60 -2.83
CA PRO A 323 16.00 1.80 -4.22
C PRO A 323 15.09 2.82 -4.92
N LEU A 324 15.68 3.73 -5.67
CA LEU A 324 14.97 4.72 -6.46
C LEU A 324 14.50 4.21 -7.83
N GLY A 325 15.01 3.05 -8.28
CA GLY A 325 14.65 2.46 -9.56
C GLY A 325 13.25 1.82 -9.60
N ILE A 326 12.72 1.40 -8.45
CA ILE A 326 11.40 0.79 -8.38
C ILE A 326 10.34 1.80 -8.80
N TYR A 327 9.50 1.42 -9.77
CA TYR A 327 8.45 2.27 -10.37
C TYR A 327 8.96 3.61 -10.92
N GLN A 328 10.25 3.74 -11.24
CA GLN A 328 10.86 5.00 -11.63
C GLN A 328 10.71 6.09 -10.54
N LYS A 329 10.65 5.69 -9.27
CA LYS A 329 10.44 6.58 -8.12
C LYS A 329 11.38 7.78 -8.12
N GLY A 330 12.67 7.56 -8.40
CA GLY A 330 13.66 8.63 -8.44
C GLY A 330 13.35 9.70 -9.49
N SER A 331 13.01 9.29 -10.72
CA SER A 331 12.62 10.21 -11.79
C SER A 331 11.32 10.94 -11.47
N TRP A 332 10.36 10.26 -10.87
CA TRP A 332 9.11 10.87 -10.42
C TRP A 332 9.34 11.94 -9.34
N LEU A 333 10.15 11.64 -8.32
CA LEU A 333 10.52 12.61 -7.26
C LEU A 333 11.20 13.85 -7.82
N GLN A 334 12.11 13.69 -8.79
CA GLN A 334 12.71 14.83 -9.51
C GLN A 334 11.65 15.64 -10.26
N ASN A 335 10.71 14.96 -10.92
CA ASN A 335 9.61 15.62 -11.64
C ASN A 335 8.63 16.33 -10.69
N LEU A 336 8.42 15.83 -9.47
CA LEU A 336 7.67 16.55 -8.43
C LEU A 336 8.34 17.86 -8.02
N GLY A 337 9.64 18.03 -8.29
CA GLY A 337 10.37 19.26 -8.10
C GLY A 337 11.41 19.25 -6.98
N PHE A 338 11.79 18.10 -6.41
CA PHE A 338 12.91 18.04 -5.46
C PHE A 338 14.23 18.48 -6.13
N ASP A 339 15.02 19.27 -5.41
CA ASP A 339 16.36 19.70 -5.86
C ASP A 339 17.39 18.59 -5.69
N TYR A 340 17.20 17.75 -4.68
CA TYR A 340 18.08 16.63 -4.35
C TYR A 340 17.26 15.37 -4.01
N VAL A 341 17.63 14.24 -4.61
CA VAL A 341 16.99 12.93 -4.38
C VAL A 341 18.10 11.89 -4.19
N GLU A 342 18.04 11.14 -3.10
CA GLU A 342 19.03 10.15 -2.71
C GLU A 342 18.38 8.82 -2.30
N GLY A 343 18.93 7.70 -2.77
CA GLY A 343 18.49 6.34 -2.45
C GLY A 343 19.66 5.45 -2.01
N ASN A 344 19.41 4.15 -2.00
CA ASN A 344 20.36 3.12 -1.52
C ASN A 344 21.70 3.09 -2.30
N GLU A 345 21.75 3.67 -3.49
CA GLU A 345 22.96 3.75 -4.33
C GLU A 345 23.99 4.75 -3.79
N HIS A 346 23.60 5.64 -2.88
CA HIS A 346 24.48 6.65 -2.34
C HIS A 346 25.70 6.04 -1.63
N PRO A 347 26.93 6.58 -1.83
CA PRO A 347 28.15 6.03 -1.28
C PRO A 347 28.14 5.80 0.25
N PHE A 348 27.40 6.64 0.98
CA PHE A 348 27.26 6.51 2.44
C PHE A 348 26.75 5.13 2.87
N TYR A 349 25.84 4.53 2.10
CA TYR A 349 25.22 3.26 2.45
C TYR A 349 25.99 2.03 1.98
N ARG A 350 27.05 2.18 1.13
CA ARG A 350 27.69 1.04 0.43
C ARG A 350 28.26 -0.02 1.35
N ALA A 351 28.85 0.37 2.48
CA ALA A 351 29.48 -0.53 3.43
C ALA A 351 28.55 -1.02 4.56
N LEU A 352 27.32 -0.56 4.57
CA LEU A 352 26.36 -0.88 5.63
C LEU A 352 25.61 -2.19 5.32
N PRO A 353 25.17 -2.92 6.35
CA PRO A 353 24.29 -4.07 6.17
C PRO A 353 23.02 -3.71 5.37
N ARG A 354 22.53 -4.66 4.58
CA ARG A 354 21.38 -4.51 3.72
C ARG A 354 20.27 -5.45 4.15
N TYR A 355 19.04 -4.98 4.03
CA TYR A 355 17.83 -5.67 4.45
C TYR A 355 16.80 -5.70 3.30
N ALA A 356 15.52 -5.54 3.58
CA ALA A 356 14.50 -5.50 2.56
C ALA A 356 14.86 -4.51 1.43
N PHE A 357 14.68 -4.90 0.17
CA PHE A 357 14.94 -4.10 -1.03
C PHE A 357 16.38 -3.53 -1.16
N GLU A 358 17.38 -4.18 -0.62
CA GLU A 358 18.74 -3.65 -0.58
C GLU A 358 18.87 -2.33 0.22
N ALA A 359 17.92 -2.03 1.08
CA ALA A 359 17.93 -0.86 1.93
C ALA A 359 18.85 -1.07 3.15
N ALA A 360 19.53 -0.01 3.58
CA ALA A 360 20.13 0.04 4.90
C ALA A 360 19.04 0.31 5.96
N SER A 361 19.39 0.18 7.24
CA SER A 361 18.43 0.43 8.33
C SER A 361 18.03 1.90 8.45
N ASP A 362 16.92 2.17 9.14
CA ASP A 362 16.45 3.54 9.43
C ASP A 362 17.45 4.33 10.27
N GLN A 363 18.27 3.66 11.12
CA GLN A 363 19.36 4.34 11.82
C GLN A 363 20.35 4.95 10.81
N ALA A 364 20.68 4.23 9.74
CA ALA A 364 21.56 4.74 8.69
C ALA A 364 20.94 5.91 7.92
N LEU A 365 19.63 5.88 7.68
CA LEU A 365 18.89 7.01 7.08
C LEU A 365 19.03 8.25 7.96
N PHE A 366 18.77 8.14 9.26
CA PHE A 366 18.84 9.23 10.20
C PHE A 366 20.25 9.78 10.41
N ASP A 367 21.27 8.91 10.43
CA ASP A 367 22.66 9.33 10.45
C ASP A 367 23.04 10.13 9.20
N ARG A 368 22.59 9.66 8.03
CA ARG A 368 22.79 10.39 6.77
C ARG A 368 22.02 11.70 6.72
N ALA A 369 20.80 11.74 7.24
CA ALA A 369 20.01 12.97 7.36
C ALA A 369 20.73 14.02 8.24
N ASN A 370 21.33 13.59 9.35
CA ASN A 370 22.15 14.46 10.21
C ASN A 370 23.37 15.02 9.46
N GLN A 371 24.05 14.19 8.65
CA GLN A 371 25.16 14.64 7.83
C GLN A 371 24.69 15.63 6.75
N TRP A 372 23.59 15.34 6.06
CA TRP A 372 23.04 16.20 5.00
C TRP A 372 22.65 17.58 5.55
N ARG A 373 21.84 17.61 6.63
CA ARG A 373 21.34 18.87 7.22
C ARG A 373 22.44 19.76 7.79
N SER A 374 23.60 19.20 8.17
CA SER A 374 24.72 19.98 8.72
C SER A 374 25.39 20.89 7.68
N THR A 375 25.21 20.60 6.39
CA THR A 375 25.78 21.34 5.27
C THR A 375 24.71 21.89 4.31
N ALA A 376 23.44 21.64 4.58
CA ALA A 376 22.34 22.03 3.70
C ALA A 376 22.14 23.55 3.65
N GLN A 377 21.80 24.04 2.47
CA GLN A 377 21.35 25.43 2.32
C GLN A 377 20.01 25.62 3.04
N GLN A 378 19.91 26.69 3.81
CA GLN A 378 18.71 27.04 4.54
C GLN A 378 17.94 28.19 3.86
N PRO A 379 16.61 28.27 4.00
CA PRO A 379 15.77 27.25 4.63
C PRO A 379 15.64 25.99 3.74
N TYR A 380 15.38 24.84 4.36
CA TYR A 380 15.20 23.58 3.64
C TYR A 380 13.92 22.83 4.03
N LEU A 381 13.42 22.07 3.06
CA LEU A 381 12.52 20.94 3.25
C LEU A 381 13.31 19.64 3.08
N LEU A 382 13.39 18.82 4.12
CA LEU A 382 14.00 17.50 4.08
C LEU A 382 12.92 16.45 4.30
N VAL A 383 12.67 15.61 3.29
CA VAL A 383 11.77 14.47 3.37
C VAL A 383 12.58 13.20 3.55
N LEU A 384 12.23 12.40 4.56
CA LEU A 384 12.86 11.13 4.89
C LEU A 384 11.82 10.01 4.74
N GLU A 385 12.11 8.99 3.92
CA GLU A 385 11.31 7.78 3.78
C GLU A 385 12.04 6.63 4.45
N THR A 386 11.49 6.07 5.53
CA THR A 386 12.04 4.91 6.24
C THR A 386 11.72 3.60 5.50
N VAL A 387 12.40 2.51 5.82
CA VAL A 387 12.23 1.21 5.12
C VAL A 387 12.29 0.01 6.07
N THR A 388 12.87 0.13 7.28
CA THR A 388 13.15 -1.00 8.18
C THR A 388 11.92 -1.86 8.48
N THR A 389 10.76 -1.23 8.59
CA THR A 389 9.48 -1.87 8.93
C THR A 389 8.72 -2.40 7.73
N HIS A 390 9.36 -2.47 6.55
CA HIS A 390 8.81 -3.14 5.37
C HIS A 390 8.92 -4.67 5.50
N GLN A 391 7.96 -5.39 4.94
CA GLN A 391 8.05 -6.86 4.83
C GLN A 391 9.36 -7.29 4.14
N PRO A 392 10.02 -8.35 4.58
CA PRO A 392 9.61 -9.37 5.55
C PRO A 392 9.93 -9.02 7.02
N TYR A 393 10.00 -7.76 7.41
CA TYR A 393 10.18 -7.31 8.80
C TYR A 393 11.47 -7.84 9.43
N ILE A 394 12.60 -7.61 8.78
CA ILE A 394 13.91 -8.05 9.30
C ILE A 394 14.35 -7.09 10.40
N ASP A 395 14.49 -7.60 11.62
CA ASP A 395 15.09 -6.88 12.72
C ASP A 395 16.59 -6.67 12.45
N PRO A 396 17.07 -5.43 12.32
CA PRO A 396 18.50 -5.18 12.03
C PRO A 396 19.46 -5.63 13.12
N ASP A 397 19.03 -5.72 14.38
CA ASP A 397 19.89 -6.16 15.49
C ASP A 397 20.17 -7.66 15.43
N SER A 398 19.20 -8.47 15.02
CA SER A 398 19.34 -9.93 15.01
C SER A 398 19.44 -10.54 13.61
N GLY A 399 19.13 -9.79 12.57
CA GLY A 399 19.01 -10.31 11.20
C GLY A 399 17.85 -11.29 11.00
N LYS A 400 16.91 -11.37 11.95
CA LYS A 400 15.78 -12.31 11.90
C LYS A 400 14.46 -11.60 11.60
N GLN A 401 13.54 -12.33 11.01
CA GLN A 401 12.19 -11.84 10.74
C GLN A 401 11.40 -11.68 12.05
N SER A 402 10.93 -10.47 12.34
CA SER A 402 10.05 -10.15 13.47
C SER A 402 9.50 -8.74 13.31
N LEU A 403 8.19 -8.60 13.10
CA LEU A 403 7.53 -7.29 13.01
C LEU A 403 7.76 -6.46 14.29
N GLU A 404 7.49 -7.04 15.46
CA GLU A 404 7.68 -6.35 16.75
C GLU A 404 9.08 -5.80 16.92
N LYS A 405 10.11 -6.62 16.64
CA LYS A 405 11.51 -6.20 16.81
C LYS A 405 11.94 -5.18 15.77
N ALA A 406 11.49 -5.31 14.51
CA ALA A 406 11.74 -4.32 13.47
C ALA A 406 11.12 -2.98 13.82
N MET A 407 9.86 -2.97 14.33
CA MET A 407 9.19 -1.76 14.83
C MET A 407 9.94 -1.14 16.01
N LYS A 408 10.31 -1.94 17.02
CA LYS A 408 11.08 -1.45 18.18
C LYS A 408 12.46 -0.93 17.81
N PHE A 409 13.10 -1.51 16.78
CA PHE A 409 14.35 -0.97 16.25
C PHE A 409 14.14 0.38 15.59
N ALA A 410 13.15 0.50 14.70
CA ALA A 410 12.82 1.74 14.00
C ALA A 410 12.44 2.86 14.98
N ASP A 411 11.69 2.54 16.03
CA ASP A 411 11.34 3.48 17.10
C ASP A 411 12.56 3.99 17.86
N ARG A 412 13.51 3.10 18.21
CA ARG A 412 14.78 3.54 18.85
C ARG A 412 15.62 4.41 17.93
N ALA A 413 15.69 4.06 16.63
CA ALA A 413 16.41 4.86 15.64
C ALA A 413 15.79 6.26 15.50
N PHE A 414 14.46 6.34 15.46
CA PHE A 414 13.72 7.59 15.48
C PHE A 414 14.02 8.41 16.75
N GLY A 415 13.99 7.79 17.93
CA GLY A 415 14.32 8.44 19.21
C GLY A 415 15.73 9.03 19.22
N THR A 416 16.73 8.28 18.70
CA THR A 416 18.12 8.75 18.55
C THR A 416 18.20 9.97 17.62
N PHE A 417 17.47 9.95 16.51
CA PHE A 417 17.40 11.10 15.60
C PHE A 417 16.77 12.32 16.27
N LEU A 418 15.66 12.12 16.98
CA LEU A 418 15.00 13.20 17.74
C LEU A 418 15.93 13.83 18.77
N GLU A 419 16.70 13.02 19.50
CA GLU A 419 17.74 13.54 20.41
C GLU A 419 18.79 14.38 19.69
N SER A 420 19.20 13.98 18.49
CA SER A 420 20.18 14.74 17.70
C SER A 420 19.62 16.10 17.23
N LEU A 421 18.33 16.15 16.89
CA LEU A 421 17.62 17.39 16.57
C LEU A 421 17.56 18.31 17.79
N ASN A 422 17.21 17.79 18.96
CA ASN A 422 17.19 18.55 20.21
C ASN A 422 18.58 19.10 20.58
N LYS A 423 19.60 18.26 20.55
CA LYS A 423 21.00 18.66 20.87
C LYS A 423 21.54 19.73 19.92
N SER A 424 21.07 19.76 18.67
CA SER A 424 21.49 20.78 17.69
C SER A 424 20.67 22.08 17.74
N GLY A 425 19.70 22.21 18.66
CA GLY A 425 18.80 23.36 18.73
C GLY A 425 17.83 23.47 17.55
N PHE A 426 17.60 22.37 16.79
CA PHE A 426 16.76 22.40 15.59
C PHE A 426 15.37 22.99 15.85
N PHE A 427 14.74 22.67 16.98
CA PHE A 427 13.38 23.10 17.32
C PHE A 427 13.24 24.58 17.71
N GLU A 428 14.35 25.30 17.87
CA GLU A 428 14.30 26.76 18.07
C GLU A 428 13.78 27.47 16.80
N HIS A 429 14.14 26.93 15.61
CA HIS A 429 13.82 27.49 14.31
C HIS A 429 13.37 26.42 13.27
N GLY A 430 13.01 25.22 13.71
CA GLY A 430 12.63 24.11 12.86
C GLY A 430 11.30 23.48 13.24
N VAL A 431 10.73 22.75 12.28
CA VAL A 431 9.50 21.98 12.44
C VAL A 431 9.75 20.56 11.95
N LEU A 432 9.37 19.58 12.76
CA LEU A 432 9.35 18.17 12.41
C LEU A 432 7.90 17.71 12.27
N MET A 433 7.53 17.23 11.07
CA MET A 433 6.29 16.51 10.83
C MET A 433 6.59 15.03 10.67
N VAL A 434 5.82 14.18 11.33
CA VAL A 434 5.92 12.73 11.24
C VAL A 434 4.57 12.16 10.81
N VAL A 435 4.57 11.29 9.83
CA VAL A 435 3.35 10.63 9.32
C VAL A 435 3.72 9.26 8.77
N SER A 436 2.87 8.25 8.97
CA SER A 436 3.06 6.97 8.27
C SER A 436 2.58 7.05 6.82
N ASP A 437 3.21 6.27 5.94
CA ASP A 437 2.78 6.13 4.54
C ASP A 437 1.51 5.28 4.39
N HIS A 438 1.37 4.23 5.18
CA HIS A 438 0.17 3.40 5.33
C HIS A 438 0.25 2.59 6.63
N ARG A 439 -0.82 1.90 7.00
CA ARG A 439 -0.77 0.96 8.12
C ARG A 439 0.06 -0.29 7.74
N SER A 440 0.52 -1.04 8.72
CA SER A 440 1.19 -2.32 8.48
C SER A 440 0.38 -3.20 7.54
N MET A 441 1.03 -3.76 6.52
CA MET A 441 0.43 -4.68 5.55
C MET A 441 0.17 -6.08 6.15
N THR A 442 -0.13 -6.13 7.43
CA THR A 442 -0.55 -7.35 8.12
C THR A 442 -2.07 -7.42 8.17
N PRO A 443 -2.65 -8.60 8.26
CA PRO A 443 -4.07 -8.75 8.58
C PRO A 443 -4.44 -7.93 9.82
N ILE A 444 -5.65 -7.38 9.84
CA ILE A 444 -6.11 -6.54 10.94
C ILE A 444 -6.65 -7.47 12.04
N PRO A 445 -6.08 -7.46 13.25
CA PRO A 445 -6.59 -8.25 14.36
C PRO A 445 -8.05 -7.89 14.68
N ALA A 446 -8.83 -8.86 15.15
CA ALA A 446 -10.21 -8.62 15.57
C ALA A 446 -10.28 -7.52 16.64
N ALA A 447 -9.36 -7.51 17.60
CA ALA A 447 -9.28 -6.48 18.62
C ALA A 447 -9.01 -5.06 18.06
N GLU A 448 -8.25 -4.93 16.94
CA GLU A 448 -8.06 -3.65 16.26
C GLU A 448 -9.36 -3.20 15.57
N LEU A 449 -10.08 -4.14 14.93
CA LEU A 449 -11.40 -3.85 14.35
C LEU A 449 -12.42 -3.46 15.42
N ASP A 450 -12.41 -4.12 16.57
CA ASP A 450 -13.29 -3.78 17.69
C ASP A 450 -12.98 -2.40 18.26
N ALA A 451 -11.68 -2.04 18.34
CA ALA A 451 -11.25 -0.75 18.88
C ALA A 451 -11.50 0.43 17.93
N PHE A 452 -11.27 0.24 16.63
CA PHE A 452 -11.26 1.33 15.65
C PHE A 452 -12.33 1.21 14.55
N GLY A 453 -13.08 0.10 14.51
CA GLY A 453 -14.09 -0.14 13.47
C GLY A 453 -13.49 -0.03 12.07
N ARG A 454 -14.15 0.70 11.18
CA ARG A 454 -13.69 0.92 9.79
C ARG A 454 -12.35 1.66 9.73
N ALA A 455 -12.05 2.52 10.70
CA ALA A 455 -10.80 3.27 10.74
C ALA A 455 -9.56 2.36 10.91
N ALA A 456 -9.72 1.12 11.39
CA ALA A 456 -8.63 0.14 11.46
C ALA A 456 -7.91 -0.08 10.13
N HIS A 457 -8.60 0.12 8.98
CA HIS A 457 -8.01 -0.06 7.67
C HIS A 457 -7.07 1.07 7.24
N SER A 458 -7.24 2.27 7.80
CA SER A 458 -6.60 3.48 7.27
C SER A 458 -5.95 4.37 8.32
N ARG A 459 -6.30 4.21 9.60
CA ARG A 459 -5.81 5.11 10.65
C ARG A 459 -4.32 4.90 10.89
N ILE A 460 -3.57 5.99 10.80
CA ILE A 460 -2.11 6.01 10.92
C ILE A 460 -1.65 7.11 11.89
N PRO A 461 -0.48 6.97 12.53
CA PRO A 461 0.07 8.02 13.37
C PRO A 461 0.50 9.22 12.54
N ALA A 462 0.15 10.42 13.03
CA ALA A 462 0.61 11.69 12.49
C ALA A 462 0.71 12.75 13.59
N PHE A 463 1.80 13.54 13.59
CA PHE A 463 2.01 14.63 14.54
C PHE A 463 3.04 15.64 14.04
N ILE A 464 3.06 16.82 14.66
CA ILE A 464 3.99 17.91 14.36
C ILE A 464 4.63 18.40 15.65
N ILE A 465 5.96 18.57 15.64
CA ILE A 465 6.74 19.13 16.74
C ILE A 465 7.48 20.38 16.25
N GLY A 466 7.56 21.39 17.10
CA GLY A 466 8.32 22.60 16.82
C GLY A 466 7.69 23.84 17.43
N ARG A 467 8.31 24.98 17.22
CA ARG A 467 7.80 26.25 17.76
C ARG A 467 6.42 26.58 17.19
N GLY A 468 5.45 26.75 18.07
CA GLY A 468 4.05 27.02 17.72
C GLY A 468 3.15 25.77 17.79
N PHE A 469 3.73 24.59 18.03
CA PHE A 469 3.02 23.34 18.23
C PHE A 469 3.27 22.89 19.68
N GLY A 470 2.39 23.29 20.59
CA GLY A 470 2.59 23.06 22.03
C GLY A 470 2.40 21.61 22.46
N PRO A 471 3.02 21.20 23.59
CA PRO A 471 2.85 19.84 24.10
C PRO A 471 1.41 19.55 24.48
N GLY A 472 0.95 18.33 24.20
CA GLY A 472 -0.40 17.86 24.51
C GLY A 472 -1.51 18.44 23.65
N ALA A 473 -1.19 19.18 22.57
CA ALA A 473 -2.19 19.66 21.64
C ALA A 473 -2.73 18.49 20.78
N GLU A 474 -4.06 18.45 20.62
CA GLU A 474 -4.74 17.42 19.82
C GLU A 474 -5.59 18.05 18.73
N GLU A 475 -5.56 17.45 17.55
CA GLU A 475 -6.44 17.77 16.44
C GLU A 475 -7.32 16.55 16.14
N PRO A 476 -8.60 16.59 16.56
CA PRO A 476 -9.51 15.46 16.39
C PRO A 476 -10.24 15.42 15.03
N ALA A 477 -10.10 16.46 14.21
CA ALA A 477 -10.74 16.48 12.90
C ALA A 477 -10.20 15.34 12.02
N VAL A 478 -11.03 14.90 11.07
CA VAL A 478 -10.65 13.88 10.10
C VAL A 478 -9.65 14.47 9.12
N PHE A 479 -8.47 13.86 9.03
CA PHE A 479 -7.42 14.21 8.09
C PHE A 479 -7.00 13.02 7.23
N SER A 480 -6.53 13.30 6.04
CA SER A 480 -5.87 12.30 5.17
C SER A 480 -4.52 12.82 4.67
N GLN A 481 -3.72 11.92 4.14
CA GLN A 481 -2.42 12.25 3.57
C GLN A 481 -2.52 13.30 2.44
N SER A 482 -3.60 13.28 1.66
CA SER A 482 -3.83 14.27 0.59
C SER A 482 -4.03 15.70 1.10
N ASP A 483 -4.29 15.89 2.39
CA ASP A 483 -4.46 17.19 3.01
C ASP A 483 -3.14 17.85 3.40
N ILE A 484 -2.02 17.11 3.36
CA ILE A 484 -0.70 17.63 3.77
C ILE A 484 -0.25 18.78 2.87
N VAL A 485 -0.29 18.60 1.55
CA VAL A 485 0.18 19.63 0.60
C VAL A 485 -0.61 20.93 0.76
N PRO A 486 -1.95 20.94 0.69
CA PRO A 486 -2.71 22.18 0.88
C PRO A 486 -2.55 22.78 2.27
N THR A 487 -2.42 21.96 3.32
CA THR A 487 -2.19 22.43 4.68
C THR A 487 -0.86 23.15 4.81
N LEU A 488 0.22 22.58 4.28
CA LEU A 488 1.54 23.20 4.34
C LEU A 488 1.66 24.41 3.39
N GLU A 489 0.99 24.41 2.22
CA GLU A 489 0.92 25.59 1.37
C GLU A 489 0.30 26.79 2.11
N PHE A 490 -0.78 26.54 2.81
CA PHE A 490 -1.44 27.56 3.59
C PHE A 490 -0.59 28.07 4.77
N TRP A 491 0.05 27.15 5.49
CA TRP A 491 0.98 27.51 6.56
C TRP A 491 2.17 28.34 6.05
N LEU A 492 2.76 27.95 4.91
CA LEU A 492 3.85 28.68 4.27
C LEU A 492 3.45 30.10 3.85
N ASN A 493 2.18 30.32 3.51
CA ASN A 493 1.66 31.65 3.12
C ASN A 493 1.32 32.55 4.33
N GLY A 494 1.60 32.11 5.56
CA GLY A 494 1.39 32.90 6.77
C GLY A 494 -0.07 33.04 7.21
N GLU A 495 -0.98 32.28 6.59
CA GLU A 495 -2.41 32.32 6.92
C GLU A 495 -2.78 31.41 8.12
N ALA A 496 -1.80 30.75 8.71
CA ALA A 496 -2.03 29.74 9.73
C ALA A 496 -1.84 30.27 11.15
N THR A 497 -2.95 30.57 11.79
CA THR A 497 -3.14 30.12 13.17
C THR A 497 -3.66 28.68 13.11
N LEU A 498 -3.28 27.78 14.02
CA LEU A 498 -3.64 26.34 14.01
C LEU A 498 -5.16 26.05 13.92
N GLN A 499 -6.02 27.01 14.21
CA GLN A 499 -7.47 26.88 14.08
C GLN A 499 -7.99 26.79 12.63
N PRO A 500 -7.34 27.37 11.63
CA PRO A 500 -7.73 27.16 10.24
C PRO A 500 -7.37 25.79 9.64
N LEU A 501 -6.57 24.94 10.31
CA LEU A 501 -6.34 23.59 9.81
C LEU A 501 -7.66 22.83 9.61
N GLN A 502 -8.65 23.05 10.46
CA GLN A 502 -10.01 22.53 10.25
C GLN A 502 -10.70 23.12 9.01
N ALA A 503 -10.36 24.35 8.64
CA ALA A 503 -10.91 25.00 7.44
C ALA A 503 -10.15 24.64 6.15
N LEU A 504 -8.93 24.07 6.28
CA LEU A 504 -8.05 23.72 5.17
C LEU A 504 -8.25 22.32 4.63
N MET A 505 -8.95 21.48 5.34
CA MET A 505 -9.25 20.11 4.96
C MET A 505 -10.18 19.96 3.77
N TYR A 506 -10.34 21.01 3.03
CA TYR A 506 -11.10 21.06 1.77
C TYR A 506 -10.33 20.51 0.57
N GLY A 507 -9.12 20.05 0.73
CA GLY A 507 -8.34 19.43 -0.32
C GLY A 507 -9.00 18.21 -0.94
N ALA A 508 -9.80 17.49 -0.15
CA ALA A 508 -10.56 16.33 -0.62
C ALA A 508 -11.88 16.66 -1.32
N GLY A 509 -12.21 17.91 -1.53
CA GLY A 509 -13.29 18.26 -2.42
C GLY A 509 -14.61 18.69 -1.80
N PHE A 510 -14.68 19.06 -0.55
CA PHE A 510 -15.93 19.50 0.08
C PHE A 510 -15.89 20.94 0.59
N GLY A 511 -16.86 21.71 0.18
CA GLY A 511 -17.22 22.98 0.79
C GLY A 511 -17.25 24.17 -0.12
N ALA A 512 -18.39 24.40 -0.81
CA ALA A 512 -18.76 25.74 -1.23
C ALA A 512 -19.05 26.58 0.02
N LYS A 513 -18.33 27.68 0.25
CA LYS A 513 -18.77 28.73 1.17
C LYS A 513 -20.13 29.21 0.70
N THR A 514 -21.18 28.91 1.42
CA THR A 514 -22.45 29.60 1.21
C THR A 514 -22.26 31.05 1.64
N ALA A 515 -22.66 31.97 0.77
CA ALA A 515 -22.52 33.41 0.94
C ALA A 515 -23.33 34.03 2.11
N THR A 516 -23.89 33.22 2.98
CA THR A 516 -24.69 33.63 4.12
C THR A 516 -24.12 33.06 5.40
N GLY A 517 -23.41 33.84 6.11
CA GLY A 517 -22.87 33.91 7.46
C GLY A 517 -23.12 32.84 8.54
N GLY A 518 -23.61 31.68 8.26
CA GLY A 518 -23.68 30.53 9.15
C GLY A 518 -23.07 29.34 8.42
N VAL A 519 -21.87 28.92 8.83
CA VAL A 519 -21.23 27.69 8.31
C VAL A 519 -22.00 26.52 8.93
N PRO A 520 -22.82 25.76 8.18
CA PRO A 520 -23.26 24.45 8.65
C PRO A 520 -21.99 23.65 8.89
N ALA A 521 -21.91 22.85 9.95
CA ALA A 521 -20.78 21.97 10.17
C ALA A 521 -20.61 21.12 8.90
N GLN A 522 -19.54 21.41 8.13
CA GLN A 522 -19.34 20.82 6.81
C GLN A 522 -19.02 19.34 6.97
N LEU A 523 -19.50 18.53 6.06
CA LEU A 523 -19.09 17.13 5.97
C LEU A 523 -17.62 17.08 5.58
N ASN A 524 -16.80 16.46 6.41
CA ASN A 524 -15.39 16.25 6.17
C ASN A 524 -15.10 14.75 6.19
N CYS A 525 -14.51 14.23 5.13
CA CYS A 525 -14.27 12.80 4.94
C CYS A 525 -12.86 12.52 4.47
N ALA A 526 -12.27 11.46 5.00
CA ALA A 526 -11.11 10.79 4.44
C ALA A 526 -11.59 9.59 3.60
N PHE A 527 -10.90 9.34 2.49
CA PHE A 527 -11.16 8.24 1.58
C PHE A 527 -9.95 7.32 1.55
N HIS A 528 -10.17 6.03 1.82
CA HIS A 528 -9.13 5.03 1.80
C HIS A 528 -9.48 3.93 0.80
N SER A 529 -8.63 3.75 -0.20
CA SER A 529 -8.78 2.66 -1.17
C SER A 529 -8.34 1.34 -0.55
N ARG A 530 -9.27 0.39 -0.44
CA ARG A 530 -9.00 -0.93 0.12
C ARG A 530 -8.10 -1.73 -0.81
N GLY A 531 -7.08 -2.35 -0.23
CA GLY A 531 -6.19 -3.22 -0.97
C GLY A 531 -6.72 -4.65 -1.14
N ASP A 532 -7.46 -5.09 -0.16
CA ASP A 532 -8.02 -6.44 -0.08
C ASP A 532 -9.37 -6.61 -0.80
N GLN A 533 -10.04 -5.51 -1.16
CA GLN A 533 -11.32 -5.53 -1.87
C GLN A 533 -11.33 -4.55 -3.04
N ARG A 534 -11.51 -5.08 -4.24
CA ARG A 534 -11.50 -4.30 -5.49
C ARG A 534 -12.62 -3.29 -5.54
N GLY A 535 -12.27 -2.05 -5.88
CA GLY A 535 -13.24 -0.97 -6.04
C GLY A 535 -13.96 -0.59 -4.75
N LEU A 536 -13.50 -1.07 -3.59
CA LEU A 536 -14.04 -0.67 -2.31
C LEU A 536 -13.22 0.49 -1.74
N VAL A 537 -13.93 1.55 -1.35
CA VAL A 537 -13.36 2.73 -0.71
C VAL A 537 -14.00 2.88 0.66
N GLU A 538 -13.20 2.86 1.71
CA GLU A 538 -13.65 3.26 3.04
C GLU A 538 -13.82 4.78 3.08
N VAL A 539 -14.90 5.22 3.67
CA VAL A 539 -15.29 6.63 3.81
C VAL A 539 -15.42 6.92 5.30
N LEU A 540 -14.56 7.78 5.80
CA LEU A 540 -14.47 8.09 7.21
C LEU A 540 -14.74 9.58 7.38
N CYS A 541 -15.88 9.93 7.97
CA CYS A 541 -16.36 11.30 8.03
C CYS A 541 -16.58 11.76 9.48
N ASN A 542 -16.58 13.07 9.68
CA ASN A 542 -16.86 13.69 10.97
C ASN A 542 -18.30 13.47 11.48
N ARG A 543 -19.20 12.93 10.66
CA ARG A 543 -20.62 12.65 11.02
C ARG A 543 -20.99 11.18 11.02
N GLY A 544 -20.13 10.32 10.54
CA GLY A 544 -20.34 8.88 10.46
C GLY A 544 -19.55 8.26 9.31
N ASP A 545 -19.38 6.97 9.38
CA ASP A 545 -18.52 6.24 8.47
C ASP A 545 -19.33 5.38 7.49
N GLY A 546 -18.69 4.99 6.41
CA GLY A 546 -19.28 4.12 5.43
C GLY A 546 -18.26 3.56 4.45
N GLN A 547 -18.77 2.93 3.42
CA GLN A 547 -17.99 2.44 2.30
C GLN A 547 -18.71 2.67 0.99
N VAL A 548 -17.95 2.86 -0.07
CA VAL A 548 -18.47 2.96 -1.44
C VAL A 548 -17.84 1.84 -2.27
N ARG A 549 -18.71 1.06 -2.91
CA ARG A 549 -18.27 0.21 -4.01
C ARG A 549 -18.34 1.02 -5.29
N LEU A 550 -17.19 1.25 -5.91
CA LEU A 550 -17.07 1.99 -7.16
C LEU A 550 -17.54 1.11 -8.32
N ASP A 551 -18.60 1.56 -9.01
CA ASP A 551 -19.18 0.89 -10.18
C ASP A 551 -19.71 1.97 -11.17
N GLY A 552 -18.89 2.95 -11.49
CA GLY A 552 -19.28 4.08 -12.34
C GLY A 552 -20.55 4.77 -11.84
N ASP A 553 -21.51 4.93 -12.73
CA ASP A 553 -22.82 5.55 -12.42
C ASP A 553 -23.66 4.73 -11.41
N ASN A 554 -23.34 3.44 -11.22
CA ASN A 554 -24.02 2.55 -10.27
C ASN A 554 -23.33 2.49 -8.90
N SER A 555 -22.31 3.30 -8.66
CA SER A 555 -21.62 3.35 -7.38
C SER A 555 -22.57 3.56 -6.23
N ARG A 556 -22.44 2.78 -5.16
CA ARG A 556 -23.35 2.79 -4.02
C ARG A 556 -22.61 3.02 -2.72
N PHE A 557 -23.16 3.87 -1.89
CA PHE A 557 -22.76 4.09 -0.52
C PHE A 557 -23.53 3.15 0.43
N THR A 558 -22.80 2.53 1.35
CA THR A 558 -23.36 1.80 2.50
C THR A 558 -22.64 2.25 3.76
N GLY A 559 -23.35 2.53 4.84
CA GLY A 559 -22.72 3.04 6.07
C GLY A 559 -23.73 3.55 7.09
N ASP A 560 -23.26 4.38 8.02
CA ASP A 560 -24.02 4.86 9.16
C ASP A 560 -25.31 5.58 8.78
N ALA A 561 -26.34 5.35 9.59
CA ALA A 561 -27.62 6.02 9.46
C ALA A 561 -27.56 7.53 9.74
N ASN A 562 -26.50 7.99 10.43
CA ASN A 562 -26.28 9.39 10.75
C ASN A 562 -25.94 10.27 9.54
N LEU A 563 -25.49 9.66 8.43
CA LEU A 563 -25.26 10.37 7.17
C LEU A 563 -26.58 10.54 6.43
N SER A 564 -26.95 11.79 6.19
CA SER A 564 -28.13 12.13 5.41
C SER A 564 -28.00 11.71 3.94
N ASP A 565 -29.10 11.66 3.20
CA ASP A 565 -29.07 11.39 1.76
C ASP A 565 -28.27 12.46 1.00
N ALA A 566 -28.29 13.70 1.46
CA ALA A 566 -27.46 14.77 0.91
C ALA A 566 -25.97 14.53 1.15
N ASP A 567 -25.56 14.08 2.35
CA ASP A 567 -24.19 13.71 2.65
C ASP A 567 -23.71 12.55 1.76
N ARG A 568 -24.55 11.51 1.61
CA ARG A 568 -24.26 10.34 0.74
C ARG A 568 -24.11 10.73 -0.72
N ALA A 569 -25.00 11.56 -1.23
CA ALA A 569 -24.92 12.08 -2.60
C ALA A 569 -23.65 12.90 -2.81
N GLN A 570 -23.27 13.71 -1.84
CA GLN A 570 -22.05 14.50 -1.88
C GLN A 570 -20.80 13.61 -1.87
N ILE A 571 -20.74 12.57 -1.03
CA ILE A 571 -19.67 11.57 -1.02
C ILE A 571 -19.51 10.93 -2.41
N LEU A 572 -20.59 10.43 -2.98
CA LEU A 572 -20.57 9.80 -4.32
C LEU A 572 -20.11 10.77 -5.41
N GLN A 573 -20.56 12.03 -5.34
CA GLN A 573 -20.15 13.08 -6.28
C GLN A 573 -18.63 13.33 -6.19
N THR A 574 -18.09 13.43 -4.97
CA THR A 574 -16.66 13.67 -4.78
C THR A 574 -15.81 12.52 -5.29
N LEU A 575 -16.19 11.29 -4.97
CA LEU A 575 -15.51 10.11 -5.47
C LEU A 575 -15.51 10.04 -7.00
N ALA A 576 -16.64 10.42 -7.63
CA ALA A 576 -16.76 10.50 -9.08
C ALA A 576 -15.81 11.56 -9.66
N VAL A 577 -15.74 12.77 -9.07
CA VAL A 577 -14.80 13.83 -9.49
C VAL A 577 -13.36 13.33 -9.42
N LEU A 578 -12.94 12.81 -8.28
CA LEU A 578 -11.59 12.31 -8.06
C LEU A 578 -11.24 11.20 -9.04
N ARG A 579 -12.17 10.27 -9.31
CA ARG A 579 -11.95 9.18 -10.26
C ARG A 579 -11.84 9.66 -11.69
N ILE A 580 -12.71 10.55 -12.14
CA ILE A 580 -12.67 11.10 -13.50
C ILE A 580 -11.39 11.90 -13.73
N GLU A 581 -10.96 12.70 -12.76
CA GLU A 581 -9.69 13.41 -12.85
C GLU A 581 -8.48 12.46 -12.88
N GLY A 582 -8.52 11.37 -12.13
CA GLY A 582 -7.51 10.31 -12.19
C GLY A 582 -7.45 9.67 -13.57
N LEU A 583 -8.59 9.26 -14.13
CA LEU A 583 -8.67 8.66 -15.48
C LEU A 583 -8.14 9.59 -16.57
N ARG A 584 -8.42 10.89 -16.50
CA ARG A 584 -7.91 11.88 -17.47
C ARG A 584 -6.38 12.03 -17.45
N ARG A 585 -5.75 11.70 -16.35
CA ARG A 585 -4.27 11.71 -16.25
C ARG A 585 -3.66 10.39 -16.73
N GLU A 586 -4.46 9.32 -16.76
CA GLU A 586 -4.06 8.02 -17.28
C GLU A 586 -4.14 7.95 -18.82
N GLU A 587 -4.98 8.77 -19.46
CA GLU A 587 -5.08 8.96 -20.91
C GLU A 587 -4.05 9.94 -21.45
#